data_a7c75eb72bc367f55e613b3693bf4124
#
_entry.id   a7c75eb72bc367f55e613b3693bf4124
#
_cell.length_a   1.000
_cell.length_b   1.000
_cell.length_c   1.000
_cell.angle_alpha   90.00
_cell.angle_beta   90.00
_cell.angle_gamma   90.00
#
_symmetry.space_group_name_H-M   'P 1'
#
loop_
_entity.id
_entity.type
_entity.pdbx_description
1 polymer ?
#
loop_
_entity_poly.entity_id
_entity_poly.type
_entity_poly.pdbx_seq_one_letter_code
_entity_poly.pdbx_strand_id
1 'polypeptide(L)'
;MENLNISNNLYGFSLSGQTSRILWKLKNVDMCYEVHSNNIDHYLKMLIHDQPKYILGMGTYTGVDKDSIRIETITKNQFRNDVIKNDFPISKQIMISPFVKESENTKLASALGNSWCNLISYKIMKLIENNELNSKYTFLHIPSSFNSDFAMDIIDRLTEQL
;
A
#
# COMPACT_ATOMS: atom_id res chain seq x y z
N MET A 1 24.62 22.36 13.33
CA MET A 1 23.15 22.24 13.17
C MET A 1 22.84 20.77 12.93
N GLU A 2 22.30 20.12 13.92
CA GLU A 2 21.76 18.79 13.72
C GLU A 2 20.59 18.92 12.75
N ASN A 3 20.68 18.25 11.60
CA ASN A 3 19.53 18.01 10.73
C ASN A 3 18.55 17.18 11.57
N LEU A 4 17.56 17.83 12.16
CA LEU A 4 16.38 17.18 12.66
C LEU A 4 15.79 16.44 11.45
N ASN A 5 16.01 15.13 11.35
CA ASN A 5 15.27 14.27 10.46
C ASN A 5 13.80 14.38 10.90
N ILE A 6 13.06 15.27 10.23
CA ILE A 6 11.62 15.37 10.45
C ILE A 6 11.06 14.06 9.92
N SER A 7 10.65 13.18 10.83
CA SER A 7 9.94 11.96 10.48
C SER A 7 8.71 12.31 9.66
N ASN A 8 8.57 11.73 8.46
CA ASN A 8 7.38 11.90 7.62
C ASN A 8 6.18 11.16 8.21
N ASN A 9 6.41 10.33 9.22
CA ASN A 9 5.42 9.43 9.81
C ASN A 9 4.76 8.54 8.73
N LEU A 10 5.61 8.00 7.84
CA LEU A 10 5.28 7.10 6.75
C LEU A 10 5.64 5.66 7.13
N TYR A 11 4.63 4.82 7.27
CA TYR A 11 4.78 3.38 7.49
C TYR A 11 4.60 2.64 6.18
N GLY A 12 5.57 1.82 5.81
CA GLY A 12 5.54 1.01 4.60
C GLY A 12 5.36 -0.47 4.92
N PHE A 13 4.59 -1.18 4.09
CA PHE A 13 4.53 -2.64 4.14
C PHE A 13 4.66 -3.27 2.75
N SER A 14 5.15 -4.49 2.72
CA SER A 14 5.29 -5.30 1.52
C SER A 14 4.61 -6.65 1.69
N LEU A 15 4.15 -7.20 0.54
CA LEU A 15 3.46 -8.50 0.47
C LEU A 15 4.26 -9.55 -0.32
N SER A 16 5.43 -9.21 -0.83
CA SER A 16 6.28 -10.11 -1.62
C SER A 16 7.76 -9.88 -1.37
N GLY A 17 8.60 -10.86 -1.73
CA GLY A 17 10.05 -10.72 -1.61
C GLY A 17 10.64 -9.62 -2.49
N GLN A 18 10.08 -9.37 -3.68
CA GLN A 18 10.48 -8.28 -4.56
C GLN A 18 10.22 -6.92 -3.92
N THR A 19 8.99 -6.71 -3.45
CA THR A 19 8.60 -5.43 -2.85
C THR A 19 9.24 -5.20 -1.49
N SER A 20 9.55 -6.25 -0.75
CA SER A 20 10.32 -6.18 0.49
C SER A 20 11.71 -5.61 0.26
N ARG A 21 12.42 -6.09 -0.77
CA ARG A 21 13.75 -5.57 -1.13
C ARG A 21 13.73 -4.08 -1.49
N ILE A 22 12.66 -3.62 -2.14
CA ILE A 22 12.46 -2.20 -2.46
C ILE A 22 12.19 -1.42 -1.18
N LEU A 23 11.24 -1.87 -0.37
CA LEU A 23 10.79 -1.18 0.84
C LEU A 23 11.92 -0.85 1.80
N TRP A 24 12.80 -1.83 2.09
CA TRP A 24 13.91 -1.65 3.02
C TRP A 24 15.00 -0.68 2.55
N LYS A 25 14.98 -0.30 1.27
CA LYS A 25 15.92 0.67 0.67
C LYS A 25 15.33 2.07 0.52
N LEU A 26 14.02 2.25 0.72
CA LEU A 26 13.37 3.55 0.60
C LEU A 26 13.85 4.52 1.68
N LYS A 27 14.13 5.77 1.26
CA LYS A 27 14.73 6.79 2.15
C LYS A 27 13.70 7.49 3.03
N ASN A 28 12.44 7.57 2.57
CA ASN A 28 11.41 8.38 3.19
C ASN A 28 10.44 7.57 4.06
N VAL A 29 10.66 6.26 4.23
CA VAL A 29 9.84 5.37 5.03
C VAL A 29 10.46 5.23 6.42
N ASP A 30 9.68 5.57 7.45
CA ASP A 30 10.15 5.54 8.84
C ASP A 30 10.10 4.14 9.45
N MET A 31 9.09 3.35 9.08
CA MET A 31 8.89 1.98 9.58
C MET A 31 8.55 1.05 8.42
N CYS A 32 9.22 -0.09 8.35
CA CYS A 32 9.05 -1.11 7.31
C CYS A 32 8.53 -2.42 7.90
N TYR A 33 7.50 -3.00 7.27
CA TYR A 33 6.90 -4.27 7.68
C TYR A 33 6.75 -5.22 6.51
N GLU A 34 7.01 -6.50 6.76
CA GLU A 34 6.59 -7.58 5.88
C GLU A 34 5.29 -8.18 6.41
N VAL A 35 4.25 -8.12 5.58
CA VAL A 35 2.93 -8.63 5.95
C VAL A 35 2.66 -9.95 5.25
N HIS A 36 2.28 -10.94 6.04
CA HIS A 36 1.96 -12.30 5.62
C HIS A 36 0.56 -12.69 6.13
N SER A 37 0.04 -13.79 5.63
CA SER A 37 -1.29 -14.28 6.01
C SER A 37 -1.47 -14.49 7.52
N ASN A 38 -0.40 -14.81 8.23
CA ASN A 38 -0.42 -15.10 9.66
C ASN A 38 -0.19 -13.88 10.57
N ASN A 39 0.15 -12.71 10.03
CA ASN A 39 0.42 -11.51 10.84
C ASN A 39 -0.43 -10.28 10.48
N ILE A 40 -1.39 -10.39 9.55
CA ILE A 40 -2.25 -9.27 9.12
C ILE A 40 -2.95 -8.62 10.32
N ASP A 41 -3.58 -9.40 11.17
CA ASP A 41 -4.34 -8.84 12.31
C ASP A 41 -3.45 -8.15 13.33
N HIS A 42 -2.25 -8.67 13.55
CA HIS A 42 -1.24 -8.03 14.38
C HIS A 42 -0.79 -6.69 13.78
N TYR A 43 -0.54 -6.68 12.46
CA TYR A 43 -0.16 -5.46 11.75
C TYR A 43 -1.24 -4.37 11.82
N LEU A 44 -2.52 -4.73 11.63
CA LEU A 44 -3.62 -3.79 11.74
C LEU A 44 -3.76 -3.20 13.15
N LYS A 45 -3.58 -4.01 14.19
CA LYS A 45 -3.58 -3.54 15.59
C LYS A 45 -2.46 -2.55 15.85
N MET A 46 -1.29 -2.80 15.30
CA MET A 46 -0.14 -1.90 15.40
C MET A 46 -0.44 -0.56 14.70
N LEU A 47 -1.04 -0.57 13.51
CA LEU A 47 -1.44 0.66 12.83
C LEU A 47 -2.45 1.48 13.65
N ILE A 48 -3.44 0.83 14.27
CA ILE A 48 -4.42 1.49 15.16
C ILE A 48 -3.73 2.10 16.38
N HIS A 49 -2.77 1.41 16.95
CA HIS A 49 -2.01 1.90 18.10
C HIS A 49 -1.13 3.11 17.73
N ASP A 50 -0.38 3.02 16.64
CA ASP A 50 0.65 4.00 16.28
C ASP A 50 0.09 5.22 15.52
N GLN A 51 -1.07 5.08 14.85
CA GLN A 51 -1.73 6.14 14.07
C GLN A 51 -0.77 6.86 13.11
N PRO A 52 -0.06 6.14 12.18
CA PRO A 52 0.84 6.79 11.24
C PRO A 52 0.08 7.76 10.33
N LYS A 53 0.72 8.86 9.95
CA LYS A 53 0.12 9.84 9.05
C LYS A 53 -0.11 9.28 7.66
N TYR A 54 0.85 8.47 7.17
CA TYR A 54 0.82 7.85 5.86
C TYR A 54 1.09 6.35 5.95
N ILE A 55 0.37 5.57 5.14
CA ILE A 55 0.57 4.13 4.99
C ILE A 55 0.78 3.83 3.52
N LEU A 56 1.93 3.24 3.19
CA LEU A 56 2.31 2.82 1.84
C LEU A 56 2.36 1.30 1.76
N GLY A 57 1.43 0.70 1.03
CA GLY A 57 1.45 -0.72 0.73
C GLY A 57 2.08 -1.01 -0.62
N MET A 58 2.76 -2.15 -0.75
CA MET A 58 3.37 -2.59 -2.00
C MET A 58 3.15 -4.08 -2.24
N GLY A 59 2.78 -4.40 -3.47
CA GLY A 59 2.66 -5.77 -3.97
C GLY A 59 3.21 -5.91 -5.38
N THR A 60 3.53 -7.14 -5.78
CA THR A 60 4.01 -7.44 -7.12
C THR A 60 2.84 -7.59 -8.09
N TYR A 61 2.94 -6.94 -9.24
CA TYR A 61 1.98 -7.06 -10.34
C TYR A 61 2.52 -7.99 -11.43
N THR A 62 1.74 -9.00 -11.77
CA THR A 62 2.09 -10.02 -12.79
C THR A 62 1.22 -9.96 -14.03
N GLY A 63 0.35 -8.96 -14.15
CA GLY A 63 -0.53 -8.78 -15.30
C GLY A 63 0.20 -8.34 -16.57
N VAL A 64 -0.56 -8.07 -17.63
CA VAL A 64 -0.02 -7.81 -18.98
C VAL A 64 0.58 -6.42 -19.14
N ASP A 65 0.10 -5.43 -18.40
CA ASP A 65 0.57 -4.04 -18.45
C ASP A 65 1.74 -3.85 -17.47
N LYS A 66 2.95 -3.87 -18.01
CA LYS A 66 4.20 -3.91 -17.24
C LYS A 66 5.04 -2.63 -17.35
N ASP A 67 4.48 -1.55 -17.91
CA ASP A 67 5.25 -0.36 -18.23
C ASP A 67 5.28 0.68 -17.12
N SER A 68 4.43 0.54 -16.11
CA SER A 68 4.28 1.53 -15.04
C SER A 68 3.98 0.88 -13.70
N ILE A 69 4.43 1.52 -12.62
CA ILE A 69 3.92 1.25 -11.27
C ILE A 69 2.47 1.71 -11.22
N ARG A 70 1.59 0.87 -10.69
CA ARG A 70 0.16 1.14 -10.60
C ARG A 70 -0.16 1.70 -9.22
N ILE A 71 -0.80 2.86 -9.21
CA ILE A 71 -1.35 3.49 -8.00
C ILE A 71 -2.80 3.05 -7.90
N GLU A 72 -3.11 2.17 -6.97
CA GLU A 72 -4.44 1.56 -6.88
C GLU A 72 -5.45 2.50 -6.23
N THR A 73 -6.65 2.58 -6.81
CA THR A 73 -7.69 3.56 -6.42
C THR A 73 -8.95 2.95 -5.86
N ILE A 74 -9.11 1.63 -5.93
CA ILE A 74 -10.34 0.93 -5.49
C ILE A 74 -9.96 -0.38 -4.81
N THR A 75 -10.56 -0.64 -3.66
CA THR A 75 -10.58 -1.97 -3.02
C THR A 75 -12.00 -2.49 -2.89
N LYS A 76 -12.16 -3.82 -2.81
CA LYS A 76 -13.46 -4.51 -2.82
C LYS A 76 -13.61 -5.41 -1.61
N ASN A 77 -14.87 -5.62 -1.18
CA ASN A 77 -15.22 -6.58 -0.13
C ASN A 77 -15.11 -8.04 -0.62
N GLN A 78 -13.97 -8.40 -1.18
CA GLN A 78 -13.73 -9.70 -1.77
C GLN A 78 -12.34 -10.24 -1.46
N PHE A 79 -12.28 -11.46 -0.96
CA PHE A 79 -11.06 -12.25 -0.89
C PHE A 79 -11.30 -13.61 -1.54
N ARG A 80 -10.64 -13.87 -2.68
CA ARG A 80 -10.92 -15.02 -3.54
C ARG A 80 -12.40 -15.03 -3.97
N ASN A 81 -13.17 -16.02 -3.54
CA ASN A 81 -14.60 -16.16 -3.88
C ASN A 81 -15.53 -15.72 -2.75
N ASP A 82 -15.00 -15.26 -1.62
CA ASP A 82 -15.76 -14.91 -0.42
C ASP A 82 -15.75 -13.43 -0.12
N VAL A 83 -16.70 -12.99 0.71
CA VAL A 83 -16.71 -11.64 1.28
C VAL A 83 -15.68 -11.53 2.41
N ILE A 84 -15.08 -10.34 2.56
CA ILE A 84 -14.20 -10.02 3.69
C ILE A 84 -15.04 -9.66 4.93
N LYS A 85 -16.11 -8.90 4.73
CA LYS A 85 -17.07 -8.48 5.77
C LYS A 85 -18.47 -8.97 5.40
N ASN A 86 -19.07 -9.80 6.26
CA ASN A 86 -20.40 -10.37 6.01
C ASN A 86 -21.54 -9.34 5.98
N ASP A 87 -21.35 -8.18 6.62
CA ASP A 87 -22.35 -7.11 6.68
C ASP A 87 -22.53 -6.34 5.37
N PHE A 88 -21.68 -6.60 4.37
CA PHE A 88 -21.70 -5.92 3.08
C PHE A 88 -21.64 -6.92 1.92
N PRO A 89 -22.25 -6.59 0.77
CA PRO A 89 -22.16 -7.45 -0.41
C PRO A 89 -20.72 -7.52 -0.94
N ILE A 90 -20.42 -8.59 -1.67
CA ILE A 90 -19.12 -8.81 -2.32
C ILE A 90 -18.77 -7.69 -3.32
N SER A 91 -19.78 -7.02 -3.86
CA SER A 91 -19.62 -5.87 -4.78
C SER A 91 -19.32 -4.54 -4.07
N LYS A 92 -19.35 -4.50 -2.74
CA LYS A 92 -19.02 -3.28 -1.98
C LYS A 92 -17.59 -2.85 -2.29
N GLN A 93 -17.44 -1.61 -2.76
CA GLN A 93 -16.15 -0.98 -3.06
C GLN A 93 -15.88 0.16 -2.09
N ILE A 94 -14.60 0.40 -1.82
CA ILE A 94 -14.13 1.59 -1.11
C ILE A 94 -13.09 2.27 -2.01
N MET A 95 -13.27 3.57 -2.24
CA MET A 95 -12.31 4.37 -2.99
C MET A 95 -11.08 4.66 -2.14
N ILE A 96 -9.91 4.47 -2.72
CA ILE A 96 -8.64 4.88 -2.16
C ILE A 96 -8.27 6.23 -2.76
N SER A 97 -8.06 7.24 -1.90
CA SER A 97 -7.51 8.54 -2.33
C SER A 97 -6.01 8.53 -2.08
N PRO A 98 -5.19 8.17 -3.08
CA PRO A 98 -3.75 8.03 -2.88
C PRO A 98 -3.11 9.38 -2.52
N PHE A 99 -2.09 9.35 -1.67
CA PHE A 99 -1.33 10.55 -1.31
C PHE A 99 -0.16 10.84 -2.27
N VAL A 100 0.03 10.00 -3.29
CA VAL A 100 0.99 10.20 -4.39
C VAL A 100 0.24 10.44 -5.69
N LYS A 101 0.89 11.09 -6.66
CA LYS A 101 0.31 11.44 -7.96
C LYS A 101 0.94 10.64 -9.09
N GLU A 102 0.23 10.56 -10.21
CA GLU A 102 0.80 10.02 -11.44
C GLU A 102 2.06 10.77 -11.86
N SER A 103 2.98 10.04 -12.46
CA SER A 103 4.23 10.54 -13.02
C SER A 103 4.57 9.78 -14.30
N GLU A 104 5.71 10.04 -14.91
CA GLU A 104 6.14 9.37 -16.13
C GLU A 104 6.10 7.83 -16.04
N ASN A 105 6.46 7.27 -14.88
CA ASN A 105 6.57 5.82 -14.66
C ASN A 105 5.46 5.25 -13.76
N THR A 106 4.41 6.02 -13.50
CA THR A 106 3.31 5.61 -12.63
C THR A 106 1.97 5.99 -13.25
N LYS A 107 0.93 5.20 -12.95
CA LYS A 107 -0.42 5.48 -13.41
C LYS A 107 -1.46 5.07 -12.38
N LEU A 108 -2.59 5.76 -12.35
CA LEU A 108 -3.76 5.35 -11.59
C LEU A 108 -4.34 4.05 -12.17
N ALA A 109 -4.77 3.16 -11.29
CA ALA A 109 -5.34 1.87 -11.67
C ALA A 109 -6.44 1.43 -10.70
N SER A 110 -7.25 0.47 -11.15
CA SER A 110 -8.31 -0.14 -10.34
C SER A 110 -8.24 -1.66 -10.44
N ALA A 111 -7.07 -2.21 -10.15
CA ALA A 111 -6.74 -3.61 -10.39
C ALA A 111 -6.07 -4.30 -9.20
N LEU A 112 -6.51 -4.00 -7.97
CA LEU A 112 -6.05 -4.70 -6.77
C LEU A 112 -6.33 -6.20 -6.81
N GLY A 113 -7.28 -6.64 -7.62
CA GLY A 113 -7.66 -8.04 -7.71
C GLY A 113 -8.51 -8.50 -6.51
N ASN A 114 -8.38 -9.77 -6.15
CA ASN A 114 -9.15 -10.41 -5.09
C ASN A 114 -8.29 -11.27 -4.15
N SER A 115 -7.00 -11.03 -4.10
CA SER A 115 -6.07 -11.76 -3.23
C SER A 115 -5.59 -10.89 -2.05
N TRP A 116 -4.39 -11.17 -1.55
CA TRP A 116 -3.85 -10.52 -0.35
C TRP A 116 -3.73 -8.99 -0.45
N CYS A 117 -3.36 -8.46 -1.62
CA CYS A 117 -3.26 -7.01 -1.84
C CYS A 117 -4.61 -6.32 -1.61
N ASN A 118 -5.68 -6.89 -2.15
CA ASN A 118 -7.03 -6.38 -1.95
C ASN A 118 -7.52 -6.60 -0.52
N LEU A 119 -7.24 -7.77 0.07
CA LEU A 119 -7.67 -8.10 1.44
C LEU A 119 -7.14 -7.07 2.45
N ILE A 120 -5.84 -6.83 2.45
CA ILE A 120 -5.24 -5.89 3.41
C ILE A 120 -5.67 -4.46 3.12
N SER A 121 -5.75 -4.06 1.85
CA SER A 121 -6.22 -2.73 1.45
C SER A 121 -7.66 -2.48 1.90
N TYR A 122 -8.55 -3.45 1.72
CA TYR A 122 -9.94 -3.34 2.17
C TYR A 122 -10.01 -3.20 3.70
N LYS A 123 -9.27 -4.01 4.45
CA LYS A 123 -9.24 -3.93 5.91
C LYS A 123 -8.71 -2.57 6.40
N ILE A 124 -7.63 -2.05 5.82
CA ILE A 124 -7.10 -0.72 6.16
C ILE A 124 -8.13 0.37 5.84
N MET A 125 -8.71 0.34 4.64
CA MET A 125 -9.70 1.33 4.23
C MET A 125 -10.96 1.29 5.10
N LYS A 126 -11.37 0.10 5.58
CA LYS A 126 -12.48 -0.02 6.54
C LYS A 126 -12.15 0.62 7.90
N LEU A 127 -10.92 0.48 8.39
CA LEU A 127 -10.49 1.16 9.61
C LEU A 127 -10.51 2.67 9.45
N ILE A 128 -10.10 3.18 8.29
CA ILE A 128 -10.14 4.61 7.97
C ILE A 128 -11.60 5.10 7.86
N GLU A 129 -12.45 4.37 7.14
CA GLU A 129 -13.87 4.70 6.98
C GLU A 129 -14.62 4.73 8.33
N ASN A 130 -14.25 3.85 9.26
CA ASN A 130 -14.83 3.77 10.61
C ASN A 130 -14.20 4.74 11.61
N ASN A 131 -13.27 5.58 11.21
CA ASN A 131 -12.50 6.50 12.07
C ASN A 131 -11.67 5.80 13.17
N GLU A 132 -11.32 4.54 12.97
CA GLU A 132 -10.41 3.79 13.84
C GLU A 132 -8.93 4.07 13.51
N LEU A 133 -8.69 4.55 12.29
CA LEU A 133 -7.37 4.89 11.76
C LEU A 133 -7.42 6.24 11.04
N ASN A 134 -6.63 7.20 11.50
CA ASN A 134 -6.55 8.54 10.91
C ASN A 134 -5.30 8.68 10.02
N SER A 135 -5.26 7.89 8.97
CA SER A 135 -4.11 7.82 8.04
C SER A 135 -4.55 8.09 6.61
N LYS A 136 -3.62 8.56 5.78
CA LYS A 136 -3.76 8.53 4.32
C LYS A 136 -3.13 7.23 3.81
N TYR A 137 -3.80 6.55 2.90
CA TYR A 137 -3.40 5.25 2.39
C TYR A 137 -3.11 5.29 0.89
N THR A 138 -2.01 4.66 0.50
CA THR A 138 -1.66 4.40 -0.91
C THR A 138 -1.20 2.95 -1.05
N PHE A 139 -1.63 2.28 -2.11
CA PHE A 139 -1.12 0.96 -2.50
C PHE A 139 -0.50 1.02 -3.89
N LEU A 140 0.71 0.50 -4.00
CA LEU A 140 1.46 0.42 -5.26
C LEU A 140 1.60 -1.05 -5.71
N HIS A 141 1.16 -1.33 -6.92
CA HIS A 141 1.52 -2.56 -7.63
C HIS A 141 2.74 -2.32 -8.50
N ILE A 142 3.81 -3.05 -8.22
CA ILE A 142 5.08 -2.94 -8.93
C ILE A 142 5.19 -4.10 -9.92
N PRO A 143 5.39 -3.81 -11.22
CA PRO A 143 5.56 -4.89 -12.20
C PRO A 143 6.68 -5.83 -11.81
N SER A 144 6.45 -7.13 -11.92
CA SER A 144 7.46 -8.16 -11.59
C SER A 144 8.74 -8.05 -12.41
N SER A 145 8.64 -7.45 -13.60
CA SER A 145 9.75 -7.20 -14.53
C SER A 145 10.61 -5.97 -14.17
N PHE A 146 10.16 -5.12 -13.25
CA PHE A 146 10.91 -3.93 -12.87
C PHE A 146 12.17 -4.29 -12.09
N ASN A 147 13.27 -3.64 -12.44
CA ASN A 147 14.47 -3.63 -11.61
C ASN A 147 14.17 -2.96 -10.28
N SER A 148 14.63 -3.55 -9.17
CA SER A 148 14.34 -3.05 -7.81
C SER A 148 14.88 -1.64 -7.59
N ASP A 149 16.07 -1.31 -8.10
CA ASP A 149 16.66 0.02 -7.92
C ASP A 149 15.90 1.08 -8.73
N PHE A 150 15.44 0.73 -9.93
CA PHE A 150 14.59 1.61 -10.74
C PHE A 150 13.26 1.89 -10.06
N ALA A 151 12.59 0.85 -9.53
CA ALA A 151 11.35 1.02 -8.78
C ALA A 151 11.56 1.86 -7.51
N MET A 152 12.63 1.62 -6.78
CA MET A 152 13.00 2.38 -5.58
C MET A 152 13.15 3.88 -5.91
N ASP A 153 13.87 4.23 -6.98
CA ASP A 153 14.08 5.63 -7.39
C ASP A 153 12.77 6.33 -7.72
N ILE A 154 11.83 5.62 -8.36
CA ILE A 154 10.49 6.16 -8.64
C ILE A 154 9.74 6.44 -7.34
N ILE A 155 9.73 5.46 -6.42
CA ILE A 155 8.95 5.56 -5.17
C ILE A 155 9.57 6.62 -4.23
N ASP A 156 10.88 6.71 -4.14
CA ASP A 156 11.54 7.77 -3.37
C ASP A 156 11.12 9.16 -3.88
N ARG A 157 11.08 9.36 -5.20
CA ARG A 157 10.60 10.63 -5.79
C ARG A 157 9.11 10.89 -5.50
N LEU A 158 8.28 9.87 -5.50
CA LEU A 158 6.84 10.01 -5.18
C LEU A 158 6.63 10.45 -3.72
N THR A 159 7.52 10.06 -2.83
CA THR A 159 7.39 10.28 -1.37
C THR A 159 8.22 11.45 -0.84
N GLU A 160 9.03 12.10 -1.67
CA GLU A 160 9.88 13.25 -1.26
C GLU A 160 9.10 14.45 -0.74
N GLN A 161 7.84 14.60 -1.10
CA GLN A 161 7.02 15.78 -0.79
C GLN A 161 6.03 15.58 0.37
N LEU A 162 6.17 14.49 1.14
CA LEU A 162 5.27 14.16 2.26
C LEU A 162 5.55 14.96 3.53
#